data_dfa3012465d4e9de656b6216d89b68d8
#
_entry.id   dfa3012465d4e9de656b6216d89b68d8
#
_cell.length_a   1.000
_cell.length_b   1.000
_cell.length_c   1.000
_cell.angle_alpha   90.00
_cell.angle_beta   90.00
_cell.angle_gamma   90.00
#
_symmetry.space_group_name_H-M   'P 1'
#
loop_
_entity.id
_entity.type
_entity.pdbx_description
1 polymer ?
#
loop_
_entity_poly.entity_id
_entity_poly.type
_entity_poly.pdbx_seq_one_letter_code
_entity_poly.pdbx_strand_id
1 'polypeptide(L)'
;MQIEALLAVYERKLVLQRYSKNSIINYKSAVKSFLQIAEKKINSPNELGVTEIEKYVFWKINKHAVSHSYQRMIVASIDKFYRLVVGVELNLKHLYPSRKTHTLPKYLSLNEVKKMIDLTTNQKHKCIIKLLYGCGLRLSELLNLKITDIDSDN
;
A
#
# COMPACT_ATOMS: atom_id res chain seq x y z
N MET A 1 -21.96 -1.48 -14.59
CA MET A 1 -20.87 -0.46 -14.59
C MET A 1 -19.62 -1.05 -15.24
N GLN A 2 -18.96 -0.35 -16.16
CA GLN A 2 -17.72 -0.86 -16.79
C GLN A 2 -16.51 -0.57 -15.90
N ILE A 3 -16.34 -1.35 -14.83
CA ILE A 3 -15.30 -1.14 -13.82
C ILE A 3 -13.90 -1.11 -14.43
N GLU A 4 -13.58 -2.06 -15.31
CA GLU A 4 -12.23 -2.16 -15.89
C GLU A 4 -11.88 -0.93 -16.76
N ALA A 5 -12.83 -0.37 -17.49
CA ALA A 5 -12.63 0.85 -18.27
C ALA A 5 -12.34 2.05 -17.34
N LEU A 6 -13.08 2.19 -16.23
CA LEU A 6 -12.84 3.24 -15.23
C LEU A 6 -11.47 3.09 -14.56
N LEU A 7 -11.07 1.86 -14.25
CA LEU A 7 -9.76 1.58 -13.65
C LEU A 7 -8.61 1.84 -14.62
N ALA A 8 -8.80 1.61 -15.92
CA ALA A 8 -7.79 1.94 -16.94
C ALA A 8 -7.58 3.47 -17.04
N VAL A 9 -8.67 4.24 -17.01
CA VAL A 9 -8.59 5.72 -16.98
C VAL A 9 -7.90 6.20 -15.70
N TYR A 10 -8.26 5.61 -14.56
CA TYR A 10 -7.65 5.94 -13.26
C TYR A 10 -6.14 5.68 -13.26
N GLU A 11 -5.73 4.50 -13.72
CA GLU A 11 -4.31 4.13 -13.85
C GLU A 11 -3.53 5.15 -14.68
N ARG A 12 -4.05 5.46 -15.89
CA ARG A 12 -3.41 6.46 -16.78
C ARG A 12 -3.21 7.79 -16.07
N LYS A 13 -4.20 8.26 -15.31
CA LYS A 13 -4.11 9.53 -14.58
C LYS A 13 -3.11 9.47 -13.42
N LEU A 14 -2.99 8.32 -12.72
CA LEU A 14 -1.98 8.11 -11.69
C LEU A 14 -0.55 8.09 -12.29
N VAL A 15 -0.38 7.46 -13.46
CA VAL A 15 0.91 7.47 -14.19
C VAL A 15 1.31 8.90 -14.58
N LEU A 16 0.38 9.70 -15.09
CA LEU A 16 0.63 11.11 -15.40
C LEU A 16 1.04 11.94 -14.18
N GLN A 17 0.55 11.57 -13.00
CA GLN A 17 0.94 12.16 -11.71
C GLN A 17 2.22 11.56 -11.11
N ARG A 18 2.95 10.73 -11.86
CA ARG A 18 4.23 10.13 -11.43
C ARG A 18 4.15 9.23 -10.19
N TYR A 19 3.02 8.57 -9.96
CA TYR A 19 2.90 7.59 -8.89
C TYR A 19 3.78 6.37 -9.16
N SER A 20 4.37 5.79 -8.09
CA SER A 20 5.13 4.54 -8.20
C SER A 20 4.23 3.38 -8.64
N LYS A 21 4.80 2.38 -9.32
CA LYS A 21 4.06 1.17 -9.75
C LYS A 21 3.29 0.53 -8.60
N ASN A 22 3.93 0.39 -7.43
CA ASN A 22 3.29 -0.20 -6.25
C ASN A 22 2.11 0.64 -5.73
N SER A 23 2.24 1.97 -5.73
CA SER A 23 1.14 2.86 -5.35
C SER A 23 -0.04 2.73 -6.31
N ILE A 24 0.21 2.65 -7.62
CA ILE A 24 -0.83 2.47 -8.64
C ILE A 24 -1.57 1.15 -8.42
N ILE A 25 -0.85 0.05 -8.22
CA ILE A 25 -1.45 -1.28 -7.95
C ILE A 25 -2.36 -1.22 -6.72
N ASN A 26 -1.86 -0.65 -5.62
CA ASN A 26 -2.61 -0.56 -4.37
C ASN A 26 -3.87 0.32 -4.51
N TYR A 27 -3.74 1.47 -5.15
CA TYR A 27 -4.85 2.39 -5.37
C TYR A 27 -5.91 1.80 -6.29
N LYS A 28 -5.51 1.16 -7.39
CA LYS A 28 -6.43 0.45 -8.28
C LYS A 28 -7.17 -0.68 -7.56
N SER A 29 -6.44 -1.49 -6.79
CA SER A 29 -7.03 -2.60 -6.03
C SER A 29 -8.07 -2.12 -5.03
N ALA A 30 -7.78 -1.05 -4.29
CA ALA A 30 -8.72 -0.46 -3.34
C ALA A 30 -9.99 0.07 -4.01
N VAL A 31 -9.85 0.82 -5.11
CA VAL A 31 -10.98 1.35 -5.89
C VAL A 31 -11.77 0.20 -6.55
N LYS A 32 -11.10 -0.81 -7.11
CA LYS A 32 -11.77 -2.00 -7.68
C LYS A 32 -12.67 -2.68 -6.65
N SER A 33 -12.13 -2.93 -5.44
CA SER A 33 -12.89 -3.56 -4.34
C SER A 33 -14.12 -2.71 -3.95
N PHE A 34 -13.99 -1.39 -3.94
CA PHE A 34 -15.10 -0.49 -3.66
C PHE A 34 -16.17 -0.54 -4.76
N LEU A 35 -15.77 -0.38 -6.03
CA LEU A 35 -16.69 -0.38 -7.16
C LEU A 35 -17.43 -1.70 -7.35
N GLN A 36 -16.77 -2.85 -7.11
CA GLN A 36 -17.40 -4.17 -7.17
C GLN A 36 -18.53 -4.37 -6.15
N ILE A 37 -18.40 -3.74 -4.98
CA ILE A 37 -19.48 -3.79 -3.97
C ILE A 37 -20.59 -2.80 -4.34
N ALA A 38 -20.22 -1.63 -4.83
CA ALA A 38 -21.16 -0.60 -5.24
C ALA A 38 -21.99 -1.00 -6.47
N GLU A 39 -21.40 -1.71 -7.44
CA GLU A 39 -22.05 -2.15 -8.67
C GLU A 39 -23.32 -2.98 -8.41
N LYS A 40 -23.39 -3.67 -7.28
CA LYS A 40 -24.58 -4.44 -6.88
C LYS A 40 -25.80 -3.55 -6.59
N LYS A 41 -25.61 -2.25 -6.41
CA LYS A 41 -26.68 -1.32 -5.97
C LYS A 41 -26.90 -0.17 -6.93
N ILE A 42 -25.93 0.13 -7.80
CA ILE A 42 -25.93 1.32 -8.65
C ILE A 42 -25.28 1.04 -10.01
N ASN A 43 -25.66 1.84 -11.00
CA ASN A 43 -25.19 1.69 -12.38
C ASN A 43 -24.01 2.61 -12.71
N SER A 44 -23.81 3.70 -11.97
CA SER A 44 -22.78 4.70 -12.22
C SER A 44 -22.09 5.18 -10.93
N PRO A 45 -20.75 5.43 -10.93
CA PRO A 45 -20.04 6.00 -9.79
C PRO A 45 -20.58 7.37 -9.35
N ASN A 46 -21.20 8.14 -10.27
CA ASN A 46 -21.79 9.45 -9.98
C ASN A 46 -22.99 9.38 -9.01
N GLU A 47 -23.60 8.21 -8.89
CA GLU A 47 -24.73 7.97 -7.98
C GLU A 47 -24.28 7.72 -6.54
N LEU A 48 -22.98 7.53 -6.32
CA LEU A 48 -22.40 7.29 -4.99
C LEU A 48 -22.01 8.58 -4.31
N GLY A 49 -22.67 8.85 -3.19
CA GLY A 49 -22.33 9.97 -2.33
C GLY A 49 -21.33 9.59 -1.21
N VAL A 50 -21.05 10.56 -0.36
CA VAL A 50 -20.19 10.40 0.82
C VAL A 50 -20.73 9.30 1.74
N THR A 51 -22.05 9.19 1.90
CA THR A 51 -22.72 8.20 2.77
C THR A 51 -22.44 6.76 2.35
N GLU A 52 -22.40 6.47 1.05
CA GLU A 52 -22.12 5.12 0.54
C GLU A 52 -20.66 4.75 0.75
N ILE A 53 -19.76 5.71 0.58
CA ILE A 53 -18.33 5.55 0.85
C ILE A 53 -18.11 5.30 2.36
N GLU A 54 -18.79 6.06 3.21
CA GLU A 54 -18.76 5.87 4.67
C GLU A 54 -19.21 4.48 5.07
N LYS A 55 -20.35 3.99 4.55
CA LYS A 55 -20.84 2.63 4.78
C LYS A 55 -19.82 1.58 4.34
N TYR A 56 -19.16 1.79 3.20
CA TYR A 56 -18.11 0.88 2.73
C TYR A 56 -16.89 0.85 3.66
N VAL A 57 -16.39 2.02 4.07
CA VAL A 57 -15.24 2.13 4.98
C VAL A 57 -15.58 1.51 6.34
N PHE A 58 -16.77 1.80 6.89
CA PHE A 58 -17.26 1.22 8.12
C PHE A 58 -17.34 -0.31 8.04
N TRP A 59 -17.88 -0.85 6.94
CA TRP A 59 -17.93 -2.28 6.71
C TRP A 59 -16.53 -2.91 6.65
N LYS A 60 -15.56 -2.25 6.00
CA LYS A 60 -14.17 -2.72 5.95
C LYS A 60 -13.53 -2.76 7.34
N ILE A 61 -13.79 -1.76 8.19
CA ILE A 61 -13.26 -1.71 9.55
C ILE A 61 -13.83 -2.86 10.39
N ASN A 62 -15.14 -3.03 10.39
CA ASN A 62 -15.80 -3.98 11.29
C ASN A 62 -15.66 -5.44 10.84
N LYS A 63 -15.76 -5.71 9.53
CA LYS A 63 -15.75 -7.09 9.04
C LYS A 63 -14.34 -7.61 8.73
N HIS A 64 -13.42 -6.72 8.35
CA HIS A 64 -12.06 -7.11 7.93
C HIS A 64 -10.97 -6.61 8.88
N ALA A 65 -11.32 -5.94 9.99
CA ALA A 65 -10.39 -5.42 10.99
C ALA A 65 -9.18 -4.71 10.37
N VAL A 66 -9.43 -3.86 9.36
CA VAL A 66 -8.36 -3.20 8.61
C VAL A 66 -7.54 -2.26 9.50
N SER A 67 -6.22 -2.22 9.27
CA SER A 67 -5.34 -1.32 9.99
C SER A 67 -5.62 0.15 9.66
N HIS A 68 -5.24 1.05 10.56
CA HIS A 68 -5.36 2.50 10.34
C HIS A 68 -4.66 2.97 9.05
N SER A 69 -3.49 2.42 8.74
CA SER A 69 -2.75 2.73 7.51
C SER A 69 -3.50 2.26 6.27
N TYR A 70 -4.10 1.08 6.33
CA TYR A 70 -4.88 0.55 5.22
C TYR A 70 -6.19 1.33 5.02
N GLN A 71 -6.88 1.72 6.11
CA GLN A 71 -8.03 2.62 6.03
C GLN A 71 -7.67 3.95 5.34
N ARG A 72 -6.55 4.58 5.75
CA ARG A 72 -6.04 5.79 5.09
C ARG A 72 -5.84 5.60 3.59
N MET A 73 -5.23 4.49 3.20
CA MET A 73 -4.98 4.17 1.80
C MET A 73 -6.29 3.99 1.02
N ILE A 74 -7.28 3.28 1.58
CA ILE A 74 -8.60 3.12 0.95
C ILE A 74 -9.27 4.47 0.73
N VAL A 75 -9.37 5.30 1.77
CA VAL A 75 -10.03 6.62 1.69
C VAL A 75 -9.32 7.53 0.68
N ALA A 76 -7.98 7.59 0.72
CA ALA A 76 -7.19 8.38 -0.21
C ALA A 76 -7.33 7.90 -1.67
N SER A 77 -7.45 6.57 -1.89
CA SER A 77 -7.64 5.99 -3.22
C SER A 77 -8.99 6.36 -3.81
N ILE A 78 -10.06 6.28 -3.01
CA ILE A 78 -11.42 6.63 -3.42
C ILE A 78 -11.52 8.14 -3.67
N ASP A 79 -11.03 8.98 -2.76
CA ASP A 79 -11.00 10.45 -2.93
C ASP A 79 -10.31 10.83 -4.25
N LYS A 80 -9.14 10.25 -4.50
CA LYS A 80 -8.39 10.51 -5.73
C LYS A 80 -9.11 10.00 -6.98
N PHE A 81 -9.77 8.84 -6.91
CA PHE A 81 -10.57 8.32 -8.02
C PHE A 81 -11.71 9.28 -8.38
N TYR A 82 -12.47 9.74 -7.39
CA TYR A 82 -13.56 10.69 -7.63
C TYR A 82 -13.06 11.98 -8.26
N ARG A 83 -12.02 12.57 -7.73
CA ARG A 83 -11.42 13.80 -8.24
C ARG A 83 -10.86 13.65 -9.65
N LEU A 84 -10.17 12.54 -9.94
CA LEU A 84 -9.49 12.36 -11.22
C LEU A 84 -10.40 11.79 -12.31
N VAL A 85 -11.29 10.85 -11.99
CA VAL A 85 -12.07 10.09 -13.00
C VAL A 85 -13.50 10.60 -13.09
N VAL A 86 -14.13 10.82 -11.95
CA VAL A 86 -15.54 11.30 -11.89
C VAL A 86 -15.61 12.81 -12.04
N GLY A 87 -14.56 13.56 -11.63
CA GLY A 87 -14.53 15.01 -11.69
C GLY A 87 -15.25 15.68 -10.51
N VAL A 88 -15.47 14.96 -9.40
CA VAL A 88 -16.17 15.46 -8.21
C VAL A 88 -15.22 15.48 -7.02
N GLU A 89 -15.22 16.58 -6.27
CA GLU A 89 -14.53 16.67 -4.99
C GLU A 89 -15.48 16.31 -3.85
N LEU A 90 -15.08 15.29 -3.07
CA LEU A 90 -15.83 14.80 -1.92
C LEU A 90 -15.12 15.19 -0.63
N ASN A 91 -15.88 15.60 0.38
CA ASN A 91 -15.30 15.83 1.71
C ASN A 91 -15.26 14.52 2.52
N LEU A 92 -14.17 13.79 2.37
CA LEU A 92 -13.94 12.50 3.05
C LEU A 92 -13.03 12.63 4.29
N LYS A 93 -12.75 13.85 4.77
CA LYS A 93 -11.81 14.09 5.89
C LYS A 93 -12.17 13.32 7.16
N HIS A 94 -13.45 13.21 7.47
CA HIS A 94 -13.98 12.50 8.65
C HIS A 94 -13.78 10.98 8.58
N LEU A 95 -13.53 10.40 7.41
CA LEU A 95 -13.27 8.96 7.23
C LEU A 95 -11.81 8.57 7.49
N TYR A 96 -10.91 9.54 7.64
CA TYR A 96 -9.53 9.26 8.02
C TYR A 96 -9.43 8.93 9.51
N PRO A 97 -8.66 7.91 9.91
CA PRO A 97 -8.48 7.59 11.32
C PRO A 97 -7.80 8.76 12.03
N SER A 98 -8.46 9.25 13.10
CA SER A 98 -7.96 10.37 13.89
C SER A 98 -6.83 9.96 14.85
N ARG A 99 -6.85 8.71 15.33
CA ARG A 99 -5.85 8.17 16.25
C ARG A 99 -4.74 7.45 15.49
N LYS A 100 -3.49 7.73 15.89
CA LYS A 100 -2.32 6.95 15.44
C LYS A 100 -2.01 5.91 16.51
N THR A 101 -2.00 4.64 16.14
CA THR A 101 -1.42 3.60 16.98
C THR A 101 0.11 3.67 16.82
N HIS A 102 0.78 4.14 17.85
CA HIS A 102 2.25 4.06 17.92
C HIS A 102 2.61 2.66 18.44
N THR A 103 2.92 1.76 17.53
CA THR A 103 3.59 0.51 17.87
C THR A 103 5.11 0.76 17.80
N LEU A 104 5.80 0.48 18.89
CA LEU A 104 7.27 0.50 18.88
C LEU A 104 7.79 -0.54 17.88
N PRO A 105 8.78 -0.21 17.05
CA PRO A 105 9.39 -1.20 16.18
C PRO A 105 9.97 -2.36 17.00
N LYS A 106 9.72 -3.57 16.56
CA LYS A 106 10.41 -4.75 17.10
C LYS A 106 11.81 -4.78 16.48
N TYR A 107 12.82 -4.87 17.30
CA TYR A 107 14.22 -4.98 16.87
C TYR A 107 14.85 -6.25 17.42
N LEU A 108 15.84 -6.74 16.73
CA LEU A 108 16.68 -7.85 17.16
C LEU A 108 17.92 -7.29 17.87
N SER A 109 18.29 -7.86 18.99
CA SER A 109 19.55 -7.54 19.66
C SER A 109 20.75 -8.06 18.85
N LEU A 110 21.92 -7.48 19.07
CA LEU A 110 23.15 -7.92 18.41
C LEU A 110 23.42 -9.43 18.64
N ASN A 111 23.12 -9.93 19.84
CA ASN A 111 23.32 -11.35 20.16
C ASN A 111 22.36 -12.27 19.40
N GLU A 112 21.11 -11.84 19.20
CA GLU A 112 20.14 -12.60 18.39
C GLU A 112 20.58 -12.65 16.92
N VAL A 113 21.04 -11.51 16.37
CA VAL A 113 21.54 -11.47 14.98
C VAL A 113 22.79 -12.33 14.82
N LYS A 114 23.75 -12.30 15.77
CA LYS A 114 24.92 -13.20 15.75
C LYS A 114 24.50 -14.67 15.74
N LYS A 115 23.59 -15.07 16.64
CA LYS A 115 23.05 -16.45 16.65
C LYS A 115 22.39 -16.83 15.34
N MET A 116 21.60 -15.94 14.73
CA MET A 116 20.99 -16.19 13.42
C MET A 116 22.05 -16.43 12.34
N ILE A 117 23.12 -15.63 12.32
CA ILE A 117 24.23 -15.79 11.36
C ILE A 117 24.95 -17.13 11.59
N ASP A 118 25.24 -17.49 12.84
CA ASP A 118 25.97 -18.69 13.18
C ASP A 118 25.18 -19.98 12.86
N LEU A 119 23.89 -19.99 13.15
CA LEU A 119 22.99 -21.12 12.88
C LEU A 119 22.62 -21.26 11.40
N THR A 120 22.83 -20.21 10.58
CA THR A 120 22.52 -20.27 9.16
C THR A 120 23.60 -21.03 8.40
N THR A 121 23.28 -22.22 7.89
CA THR A 121 24.22 -23.07 7.13
C THR A 121 24.39 -22.60 5.67
N ASN A 122 23.33 -22.09 5.05
CA ASN A 122 23.37 -21.62 3.68
C ASN A 122 24.14 -20.30 3.56
N GLN A 123 25.24 -20.31 2.81
CA GLN A 123 26.12 -19.14 2.65
C GLN A 123 25.42 -17.93 2.03
N LYS A 124 24.52 -18.16 1.06
CA LYS A 124 23.73 -17.07 0.45
C LYS A 124 22.84 -16.39 1.49
N HIS A 125 22.14 -17.17 2.30
CA HIS A 125 21.27 -16.63 3.36
C HIS A 125 22.10 -15.92 4.44
N LYS A 126 23.25 -16.49 4.79
CA LYS A 126 24.18 -15.84 5.74
C LYS A 126 24.66 -14.47 5.25
N CYS A 127 25.01 -14.37 3.96
CA CYS A 127 25.38 -13.10 3.33
C CYS A 127 24.22 -12.09 3.34
N ILE A 128 23.00 -12.53 3.01
CA ILE A 128 21.79 -11.72 3.06
C ILE A 128 21.59 -11.11 4.45
N ILE A 129 21.65 -11.91 5.52
CA ILE A 129 21.48 -11.43 6.89
C ILE A 129 22.57 -10.41 7.25
N LYS A 130 23.83 -10.68 6.88
CA LYS A 130 24.95 -9.76 7.12
C LYS A 130 24.75 -8.41 6.41
N LEU A 131 24.32 -8.41 5.15
CA LEU A 131 24.08 -7.20 4.38
C LEU A 131 22.88 -6.40 4.92
N LEU A 132 21.77 -7.07 5.26
CA LEU A 132 20.60 -6.41 5.85
C LEU A 132 20.95 -5.75 7.19
N TYR A 133 21.69 -6.44 8.05
CA TYR A 133 22.03 -5.94 9.36
C TYR A 133 23.20 -4.94 9.33
N GLY A 134 24.29 -5.28 8.62
CA GLY A 134 25.52 -4.48 8.62
C GLY A 134 25.39 -3.18 7.81
N CYS A 135 24.68 -3.24 6.66
CA CYS A 135 24.48 -2.07 5.78
C CYS A 135 23.11 -1.40 5.96
N GLY A 136 22.21 -1.98 6.75
CA GLY A 136 20.87 -1.43 6.96
C GLY A 136 19.99 -1.40 5.70
N LEU A 137 20.27 -2.27 4.72
CA LEU A 137 19.54 -2.32 3.46
C LEU A 137 18.10 -2.78 3.68
N ARG A 138 17.16 -2.18 2.92
CA ARG A 138 15.80 -2.71 2.83
C ARG A 138 15.80 -3.97 1.97
N LEU A 139 14.83 -4.86 2.19
CA LEU A 139 14.72 -6.10 1.39
C LEU A 139 14.70 -5.83 -0.13
N SER A 140 14.00 -4.79 -0.57
CA SER A 140 13.95 -4.40 -1.98
C SER A 140 15.29 -3.90 -2.53
N GLU A 141 16.09 -3.22 -1.71
CA GLU A 141 17.42 -2.76 -2.07
C GLU A 141 18.37 -3.95 -2.21
N LEU A 142 18.33 -4.87 -1.24
CA LEU A 142 19.11 -6.10 -1.31
C LEU A 142 18.78 -6.95 -2.54
N LEU A 143 17.49 -7.13 -2.87
CA LEU A 143 17.06 -7.93 -4.02
C LEU A 143 17.46 -7.32 -5.38
N ASN A 144 17.70 -6.02 -5.43
CA ASN A 144 18.15 -5.30 -6.63
C ASN A 144 19.66 -4.99 -6.63
N LEU A 145 20.39 -5.39 -5.58
CA LEU A 145 21.83 -5.16 -5.46
C LEU A 145 22.57 -5.91 -6.58
N LYS A 146 23.41 -5.20 -7.29
CA LYS A 146 24.27 -5.74 -8.37
C LYS A 146 25.70 -5.82 -7.87
N ILE A 147 26.50 -6.67 -8.51
CA ILE A 147 27.94 -6.78 -8.24
C ILE A 147 28.65 -5.44 -8.46
N THR A 148 28.19 -4.67 -9.45
CA THR A 148 28.71 -3.32 -9.76
C THR A 148 28.43 -2.28 -8.68
N ASP A 149 27.55 -2.57 -7.73
CA ASP A 149 27.22 -1.67 -6.62
C ASP A 149 28.12 -1.93 -5.40
N ILE A 150 29.03 -2.90 -5.51
CA ILE A 150 29.98 -3.29 -4.46
C ILE A 150 31.35 -2.78 -4.89
N ASP A 151 31.88 -1.79 -4.19
CA ASP A 151 33.24 -1.33 -4.38
C ASP A 151 34.20 -2.24 -3.59
N SER A 152 35.14 -2.85 -4.28
CA SER A 152 36.14 -3.77 -3.69
C SER A 152 37.45 -3.06 -3.33
N ASP A 153 37.59 -1.76 -3.67
CA ASP A 153 38.87 -1.06 -3.59
C ASP A 153 38.99 -0.14 -2.36
N ASN A 154 38.08 -0.27 -1.36
CA ASN A 154 38.12 0.42 -0.06
C ASN A 154 38.25 -0.54 1.11
#